data_79f23b7be017e46265c8b3f4c237d3a5
#
_entry.id   79f23b7be017e46265c8b3f4c237d3a5
#
_cell.length_a   1.000
_cell.length_b   1.000
_cell.length_c   1.000
_cell.angle_alpha   90.00
_cell.angle_beta   90.00
_cell.angle_gamma   90.00
#
_symmetry.space_group_name_H-M   'P 1'
#
loop_
_entity.id
_entity.type
_entity.pdbx_description
1 polymer ?
#
loop_
_entity_poly.entity_id
_entity_poly.type
_entity_poly.pdbx_seq_one_letter_code
_entity_poly.pdbx_strand_id
1 'polypeptide(L)'
;MKIGLASPDQIREWSYGEVLRPETINYRTQKPEKEGLFCERIFGPQKDWECNCGKYKRIRFKGKVCEKCGVEVTRAKVRRERMGHIELAAPVSHIWYFKGTPSRIGQVLDISPKRLEEVLYFTKYIVIDPGEAKELSKNQLLEEKEYANFRTKYGSDFKAGMGAEAIKELLQEIDLEKLSNELKEELATTQQGQKRVKLLKRLDVVEAFLQSHNRPEWMILDVIPVIPPDIRPMVQLDGGRYGVSDLNDLYRRVINRNNRLRKLIEMHSPEIIVRNEKRMLQEAVDALIDNGRHGRAYTGSNNRPLKSLSDLLKGKQGRFRQNLLGKRVDLSLIHI
;
A
#
# COMPACT_ATOMS: atom_id res chain seq x y z
N MET A 1 -14.92 10.32 13.58
CA MET A 1 -13.91 9.85 12.62
C MET A 1 -13.67 8.38 12.88
N LYS A 2 -13.75 7.54 11.86
CA LYS A 2 -13.51 6.08 11.93
C LYS A 2 -12.27 5.76 11.10
N ILE A 3 -11.36 4.96 11.64
CA ILE A 3 -10.19 4.44 10.93
C ILE A 3 -10.44 2.95 10.72
N GLY A 4 -10.27 2.47 9.50
CA GLY A 4 -10.47 1.07 9.14
C GLY A 4 -9.57 0.66 7.98
N LEU A 5 -9.63 -0.61 7.62
CA LEU A 5 -9.01 -1.12 6.41
C LEU A 5 -9.91 -0.80 5.20
N ALA A 6 -9.30 -0.46 4.08
CA ALA A 6 -10.00 -0.28 2.82
C ALA A 6 -9.83 -1.52 1.95
N SER A 7 -10.93 -2.00 1.36
CA SER A 7 -10.86 -3.04 0.33
C SER A 7 -10.23 -2.49 -0.97
N PRO A 8 -9.68 -3.35 -1.82
CA PRO A 8 -9.22 -2.92 -3.15
C PRO A 8 -10.30 -2.21 -3.97
N ASP A 9 -11.55 -2.70 -3.90
CA ASP A 9 -12.68 -2.11 -4.61
C ASP A 9 -13.06 -0.73 -4.08
N GLN A 10 -12.98 -0.55 -2.77
CA GLN A 10 -13.20 0.76 -2.14
C GLN A 10 -12.14 1.79 -2.55
N ILE A 11 -10.88 1.37 -2.71
CA ILE A 11 -9.81 2.25 -3.22
C ILE A 11 -10.08 2.64 -4.68
N ARG A 12 -10.55 1.70 -5.52
CA ARG A 12 -10.94 1.99 -6.90
C ARG A 12 -12.15 2.93 -6.97
N GLU A 13 -13.12 2.78 -6.10
CA GLU A 13 -14.28 3.66 -5.99
C GLU A 13 -13.89 5.10 -5.62
N TRP A 14 -12.94 5.29 -4.73
CA TRP A 14 -12.43 6.62 -4.38
C TRP A 14 -11.61 7.27 -5.48
N SER A 15 -11.09 6.48 -6.41
CA SER A 15 -10.15 6.93 -7.43
C SER A 15 -10.85 7.46 -8.67
N TYR A 16 -10.30 8.53 -9.22
CA TYR A 16 -10.71 9.11 -10.51
C TYR A 16 -9.93 8.55 -11.70
N GLY A 17 -8.98 7.64 -11.48
CA GLY A 17 -8.25 6.95 -12.53
C GLY A 17 -6.91 6.36 -12.09
N GLU A 18 -6.38 5.46 -12.91
CA GLU A 18 -5.09 4.80 -12.68
C GLU A 18 -3.92 5.71 -13.09
N VAL A 19 -2.90 5.76 -12.23
CA VAL A 19 -1.63 6.45 -12.50
C VAL A 19 -0.64 5.43 -13.05
N LEU A 20 -0.37 5.51 -14.35
CA LEU A 20 0.49 4.55 -15.07
C LEU A 20 1.93 5.04 -15.19
N ARG A 21 2.15 6.35 -15.20
CA ARG A 21 3.44 6.96 -15.50
C ARG A 21 4.07 7.61 -14.28
N PRO A 22 5.39 7.47 -14.11
CA PRO A 22 6.12 8.09 -13.01
C PRO A 22 6.37 9.59 -13.20
N GLU A 23 6.17 10.11 -14.42
CA GLU A 23 6.40 11.50 -14.77
C GLU A 23 5.43 12.42 -14.04
N THR A 24 5.93 13.60 -13.66
CA THR A 24 5.17 14.63 -12.97
C THR A 24 4.69 15.71 -13.91
N ILE A 25 5.60 16.51 -14.42
CA ILE A 25 5.36 17.59 -15.36
C ILE A 25 6.34 17.52 -16.52
N ASN A 26 5.93 18.04 -17.66
CA ASN A 26 6.84 18.29 -18.78
C ASN A 26 7.59 19.59 -18.51
N TYR A 27 8.88 19.54 -18.29
CA TYR A 27 9.70 20.69 -17.92
C TYR A 27 9.73 21.80 -19.00
N ARG A 28 9.55 21.43 -20.29
CA ARG A 28 9.51 22.38 -21.38
C ARG A 28 8.18 23.15 -21.45
N THR A 29 7.07 22.45 -21.27
CA THR A 29 5.72 23.02 -21.38
C THR A 29 5.15 23.41 -20.03
N GLN A 30 5.75 23.01 -18.93
CA GLN A 30 5.31 23.15 -17.53
C GLN A 30 3.90 22.57 -17.26
N LYS A 31 3.41 21.72 -18.17
CA LYS A 31 2.11 21.07 -18.04
C LYS A 31 2.26 19.66 -17.44
N PRO A 32 1.28 19.21 -16.66
CA PRO A 32 1.23 17.85 -16.16
C PRO A 32 1.23 16.83 -17.29
N GLU A 33 2.03 15.77 -17.13
CA GLU A 33 2.01 14.66 -18.08
C GLU A 33 0.73 13.85 -17.93
N LYS A 34 0.26 13.30 -19.07
CA LYS A 34 -0.92 12.43 -19.10
C LYS A 34 -0.62 11.14 -18.35
N GLU A 35 -1.60 10.66 -17.57
CA GLU A 35 -1.50 9.43 -16.77
C GLU A 35 -0.35 9.44 -15.74
N GLY A 36 0.25 10.61 -15.52
CA GLY A 36 1.29 10.83 -14.52
C GLY A 36 0.75 11.26 -13.17
N LEU A 37 1.67 11.48 -12.23
CA LEU A 37 1.36 11.83 -10.83
C LEU A 37 0.60 13.16 -10.65
N PHE A 38 0.60 14.05 -11.66
CA PHE A 38 -0.11 15.33 -11.65
C PHE A 38 -1.17 15.45 -12.76
N CYS A 39 -1.54 14.35 -13.39
CA CYS A 39 -2.47 14.29 -14.52
C CYS A 39 -3.77 15.06 -14.24
N GLU A 40 -4.13 16.01 -15.12
CA GLU A 40 -5.37 16.79 -14.97
C GLU A 40 -6.64 15.98 -15.25
N ARG A 41 -6.52 14.89 -16.04
CA ARG A 41 -7.64 13.99 -16.30
C ARG A 41 -8.07 13.25 -15.04
N ILE A 42 -7.09 12.83 -14.21
CA ILE A 42 -7.34 12.09 -12.96
C ILE A 42 -7.67 13.05 -11.82
N PHE A 43 -6.82 14.04 -11.60
CA PHE A 43 -6.87 14.90 -10.41
C PHE A 43 -7.61 16.24 -10.62
N GLY A 44 -7.98 16.57 -11.85
CA GLY A 44 -8.65 17.81 -12.17
C GLY A 44 -7.73 18.91 -12.76
N PRO A 45 -8.32 20.00 -13.24
CA PRO A 45 -7.61 21.07 -13.93
C PRO A 45 -6.74 21.90 -12.96
N GLN A 46 -5.67 22.53 -13.51
CA GLN A 46 -4.80 23.45 -12.74
C GLN A 46 -5.43 24.83 -12.55
N LYS A 47 -6.29 25.26 -13.48
CA LYS A 47 -6.98 26.55 -13.43
C LYS A 47 -8.47 26.35 -13.34
N ASP A 48 -9.14 27.23 -12.61
CA ASP A 48 -10.58 27.19 -12.46
C ASP A 48 -11.28 27.30 -13.83
N TRP A 49 -12.19 26.36 -14.08
CA TRP A 49 -13.07 26.36 -15.25
C TRP A 49 -12.35 26.32 -16.61
N GLU A 50 -11.13 25.78 -16.66
CA GLU A 50 -10.34 25.63 -17.87
C GLU A 50 -9.85 24.21 -18.06
N CYS A 51 -10.03 23.61 -19.25
CA CYS A 51 -9.43 22.31 -19.57
C CYS A 51 -7.96 22.46 -19.99
N ASN A 52 -7.17 21.41 -19.93
CA ASN A 52 -5.72 21.42 -20.25
C ASN A 52 -5.40 21.96 -21.65
N CYS A 53 -6.20 21.63 -22.66
CA CYS A 53 -5.98 22.08 -24.03
C CYS A 53 -6.52 23.51 -24.31
N GLY A 54 -7.23 24.12 -23.37
CA GLY A 54 -7.78 25.46 -23.51
C GLY A 54 -9.04 25.57 -24.42
N LYS A 55 -9.59 24.45 -24.91
CA LYS A 55 -10.81 24.44 -25.76
C LYS A 55 -12.01 24.97 -25.00
N TYR A 56 -12.18 24.54 -23.76
CA TYR A 56 -13.24 24.99 -22.89
C TYR A 56 -12.67 25.84 -21.77
N LYS A 57 -13.17 27.09 -21.70
CA LYS A 57 -12.84 28.09 -20.68
C LYS A 57 -14.14 28.73 -20.20
N ARG A 58 -14.19 29.09 -18.94
CA ARG A 58 -15.32 29.76 -18.27
C ARG A 58 -16.34 28.77 -17.67
N ILE A 59 -17.03 29.29 -16.67
CA ILE A 59 -18.00 28.58 -15.84
C ILE A 59 -19.18 27.95 -16.59
N ARG A 60 -19.55 28.49 -17.75
CA ARG A 60 -20.65 27.98 -18.59
C ARG A 60 -20.46 26.52 -19.03
N PHE A 61 -19.23 26.01 -19.02
CA PHE A 61 -18.90 24.66 -19.38
C PHE A 61 -18.67 23.76 -18.14
N LYS A 62 -19.13 24.19 -16.96
CA LYS A 62 -19.02 23.42 -15.71
C LYS A 62 -19.48 21.96 -15.90
N GLY A 63 -18.66 21.00 -15.45
CA GLY A 63 -18.96 19.56 -15.50
C GLY A 63 -18.76 18.92 -16.88
N LYS A 64 -18.45 19.71 -17.92
CA LYS A 64 -18.16 19.15 -19.25
C LYS A 64 -16.78 18.52 -19.29
N VAL A 65 -16.70 17.27 -19.76
CA VAL A 65 -15.43 16.59 -20.04
C VAL A 65 -15.00 16.96 -21.47
N CYS A 66 -13.77 17.45 -21.61
CA CYS A 66 -13.24 17.84 -22.90
C CYS A 66 -12.91 16.62 -23.77
N GLU A 67 -13.47 16.55 -24.96
CA GLU A 67 -13.27 15.42 -25.90
C GLU A 67 -11.80 15.31 -26.37
N LYS A 68 -11.05 16.45 -26.40
CA LYS A 68 -9.66 16.48 -26.85
C LYS A 68 -8.66 16.06 -25.77
N CYS A 69 -8.81 16.54 -24.54
CA CYS A 69 -7.84 16.30 -23.46
C CYS A 69 -8.37 15.42 -22.32
N GLY A 70 -9.67 15.11 -22.31
CA GLY A 70 -10.30 14.28 -21.30
C GLY A 70 -10.43 14.94 -19.91
N VAL A 71 -10.11 16.23 -19.78
CA VAL A 71 -10.17 16.96 -18.51
C VAL A 71 -11.57 17.54 -18.29
N GLU A 72 -12.11 17.30 -17.11
CA GLU A 72 -13.38 17.88 -16.68
C GLU A 72 -13.21 19.38 -16.34
N VAL A 73 -14.13 20.20 -16.82
CA VAL A 73 -14.13 21.64 -16.53
C VAL A 73 -14.76 21.87 -15.15
N THR A 74 -13.92 22.02 -14.14
CA THR A 74 -14.31 22.23 -12.75
C THR A 74 -13.35 23.20 -12.04
N ARG A 75 -13.55 23.43 -10.75
CA ARG A 75 -12.63 24.25 -9.96
C ARG A 75 -11.31 23.53 -9.71
N ALA A 76 -10.21 24.26 -9.71
CA ALA A 76 -8.88 23.73 -9.39
C ALA A 76 -8.80 23.12 -7.97
N LYS A 77 -9.67 23.57 -7.05
CA LYS A 77 -9.76 23.03 -5.69
C LYS A 77 -9.90 21.50 -5.62
N VAL A 78 -10.51 20.87 -6.64
CA VAL A 78 -10.66 19.40 -6.69
C VAL A 78 -9.31 18.67 -6.69
N ARG A 79 -8.23 19.31 -7.10
CA ARG A 79 -6.85 18.77 -7.02
C ARG A 79 -6.38 18.53 -5.59
N ARG A 80 -7.07 19.06 -4.61
CA ARG A 80 -6.85 18.81 -3.18
C ARG A 80 -7.70 17.65 -2.65
N GLU A 81 -8.70 17.23 -3.39
CA GLU A 81 -9.73 16.27 -2.94
C GLU A 81 -9.68 14.95 -3.71
N ARG A 82 -9.39 15.00 -5.03
CA ARG A 82 -9.42 13.82 -5.90
C ARG A 82 -8.21 12.92 -5.69
N MET A 83 -8.50 11.63 -5.52
CA MET A 83 -7.52 10.57 -5.41
C MET A 83 -7.37 9.83 -6.74
N GLY A 84 -6.19 9.28 -6.97
CA GLY A 84 -5.92 8.29 -7.99
C GLY A 84 -5.57 6.95 -7.36
N HIS A 85 -5.23 5.96 -8.17
CA HIS A 85 -4.74 4.67 -7.70
C HIS A 85 -3.63 4.11 -8.61
N ILE A 86 -2.92 3.13 -8.10
CA ILE A 86 -1.93 2.32 -8.84
C ILE A 86 -2.33 0.87 -8.67
N GLU A 87 -2.64 0.18 -9.78
CA GLU A 87 -2.83 -1.27 -9.79
C GLU A 87 -1.48 -1.97 -9.70
N LEU A 88 -1.29 -2.80 -8.69
CA LEU A 88 -0.05 -3.54 -8.50
C LEU A 88 -0.01 -4.79 -9.39
N ALA A 89 1.13 -5.05 -10.00
CA ALA A 89 1.38 -6.26 -10.79
C ALA A 89 1.51 -7.53 -9.92
N ALA A 90 1.78 -7.36 -8.64
CA ALA A 90 1.78 -8.41 -7.63
C ALA A 90 1.32 -7.84 -6.29
N PRO A 91 0.61 -8.63 -5.46
CA PRO A 91 0.21 -8.21 -4.13
C PRO A 91 1.41 -7.83 -3.25
N VAL A 92 1.22 -6.86 -2.37
CA VAL A 92 2.26 -6.34 -1.45
C VAL A 92 1.70 -6.28 -0.03
N SER A 93 2.48 -6.70 0.95
CA SER A 93 2.08 -6.63 2.36
C SER A 93 2.16 -5.20 2.89
N HIS A 94 1.16 -4.77 3.65
CA HIS A 94 1.18 -3.48 4.33
C HIS A 94 2.11 -3.52 5.54
N ILE A 95 3.16 -2.71 5.54
CA ILE A 95 4.24 -2.72 6.55
C ILE A 95 3.75 -2.52 7.99
N TRP A 96 2.69 -1.76 8.23
CA TRP A 96 2.16 -1.54 9.58
C TRP A 96 1.61 -2.81 10.21
N TYR A 97 0.98 -3.68 9.41
CA TYR A 97 0.40 -4.94 9.89
C TYR A 97 1.40 -6.08 9.95
N PHE A 98 2.51 -5.92 9.22
CA PHE A 98 3.64 -6.85 9.25
C PHE A 98 4.66 -6.50 10.34
N LYS A 99 5.27 -5.30 10.31
CA LYS A 99 6.32 -4.85 11.25
C LYS A 99 5.79 -4.14 12.49
N GLY A 100 4.47 -4.09 12.69
CA GLY A 100 3.89 -3.63 13.94
C GLY A 100 4.32 -4.51 15.12
N THR A 101 4.30 -3.96 16.32
CA THR A 101 4.60 -4.72 17.55
C THR A 101 3.36 -4.74 18.42
N PRO A 102 2.61 -5.85 18.45
CA PRO A 102 2.80 -7.13 17.75
C PRO A 102 2.37 -7.08 16.26
N SER A 103 2.92 -8.01 15.43
CA SER A 103 2.50 -8.16 14.03
C SER A 103 1.07 -8.69 13.94
N ARG A 104 0.17 -7.93 13.31
CA ARG A 104 -1.25 -8.33 13.16
C ARG A 104 -1.41 -9.53 12.23
N ILE A 105 -0.71 -9.53 11.10
CA ILE A 105 -0.68 -10.69 10.18
C ILE A 105 -0.15 -11.93 10.90
N GLY A 106 0.95 -11.76 11.65
CA GLY A 106 1.53 -12.86 12.42
C GLY A 106 0.61 -13.41 13.51
N GLN A 107 -0.21 -12.55 14.14
CA GLN A 107 -1.20 -12.98 15.15
C GLN A 107 -2.35 -13.78 14.53
N VAL A 108 -2.87 -13.34 13.39
CA VAL A 108 -3.97 -14.05 12.70
C VAL A 108 -3.51 -15.41 12.21
N LEU A 109 -2.35 -15.51 11.56
CA LEU A 109 -1.80 -16.75 10.99
C LEU A 109 -1.06 -17.64 12.00
N ASP A 110 -0.82 -17.17 13.23
CA ASP A 110 0.07 -17.78 14.21
C ASP A 110 1.50 -18.02 13.71
N ILE A 111 2.02 -17.07 12.94
CA ILE A 111 3.38 -17.12 12.40
C ILE A 111 4.24 -16.08 13.11
N SER A 112 5.46 -16.46 13.51
CA SER A 112 6.39 -15.52 14.13
C SER A 112 6.82 -14.42 13.14
N PRO A 113 7.08 -13.18 13.60
CA PRO A 113 7.47 -12.09 12.71
C PRO A 113 8.70 -12.37 11.84
N LYS A 114 9.68 -13.12 12.37
CA LYS A 114 10.88 -13.52 11.62
C LYS A 114 10.53 -14.48 10.47
N ARG A 115 9.71 -15.49 10.74
CA ARG A 115 9.26 -16.44 9.70
C ARG A 115 8.42 -15.73 8.63
N LEU A 116 7.55 -14.81 9.04
CA LEU A 116 6.76 -14.01 8.12
C LEU A 116 7.65 -13.12 7.22
N GLU A 117 8.71 -12.54 7.77
CA GLU A 117 9.70 -11.76 7.03
C GLU A 117 10.41 -12.60 5.96
N GLU A 118 10.84 -13.81 6.30
CA GLU A 118 11.50 -14.74 5.38
C GLU A 118 10.61 -15.07 4.17
N VAL A 119 9.29 -15.15 4.36
CA VAL A 119 8.32 -15.39 3.28
C VAL A 119 8.09 -14.12 2.45
N LEU A 120 7.77 -12.99 3.10
CA LEU A 120 7.40 -11.75 2.42
C LEU A 120 8.53 -11.18 1.56
N TYR A 121 9.80 -11.39 1.97
CA TYR A 121 10.95 -10.92 1.20
C TYR A 121 11.62 -12.03 0.35
N PHE A 122 10.83 -13.07 0.02
CA PHE A 122 11.23 -14.11 -0.95
C PHE A 122 12.48 -14.89 -0.58
N THR A 123 12.71 -15.13 0.71
CA THR A 123 13.83 -15.97 1.20
C THR A 123 13.43 -17.43 1.32
N LYS A 124 12.20 -17.70 1.76
CA LYS A 124 11.67 -19.07 1.95
C LYS A 124 10.26 -19.23 1.40
N TYR A 125 9.92 -20.46 1.03
CA TYR A 125 8.55 -20.84 0.69
C TYR A 125 7.75 -21.09 1.95
N ILE A 126 6.43 -20.87 1.87
CA ILE A 126 5.47 -21.29 2.89
C ILE A 126 4.48 -22.28 2.27
N VAL A 127 4.21 -23.36 3.00
CA VAL A 127 3.21 -24.35 2.60
C VAL A 127 1.83 -23.79 2.87
N ILE A 128 1.04 -23.66 1.82
CA ILE A 128 -0.36 -23.18 1.86
C ILE A 128 -1.26 -24.39 2.12
N ASP A 129 -1.14 -25.42 1.25
CA ASP A 129 -1.86 -26.68 1.36
C ASP A 129 -0.85 -27.84 1.26
N PRO A 130 -0.75 -28.68 2.30
CA PRO A 130 0.14 -29.85 2.28
C PRO A 130 -0.35 -30.98 1.35
N GLY A 131 -1.64 -30.99 0.94
CA GLY A 131 -2.21 -32.01 0.07
C GLY A 131 -1.95 -33.44 0.59
N GLU A 132 -1.46 -34.32 -0.29
CA GLU A 132 -1.11 -35.69 0.04
C GLU A 132 0.26 -35.85 0.73
N ALA A 133 1.05 -34.80 0.82
CA ALA A 133 2.39 -34.85 1.42
C ALA A 133 2.35 -34.85 2.94
N LYS A 134 2.17 -36.05 3.55
CA LYS A 134 2.08 -36.24 5.02
C LYS A 134 3.28 -35.71 5.81
N GLU A 135 4.42 -35.49 5.14
CA GLU A 135 5.65 -34.95 5.74
C GLU A 135 5.58 -33.44 5.91
N LEU A 136 4.62 -32.75 5.23
CA LEU A 136 4.45 -31.31 5.26
C LEU A 136 3.28 -30.91 6.18
N SER A 137 3.44 -29.78 6.84
CA SER A 137 2.38 -29.18 7.62
C SER A 137 2.02 -27.78 7.08
N LYS A 138 0.77 -27.38 7.23
CA LYS A 138 0.33 -26.03 6.89
C LYS A 138 1.18 -24.99 7.63
N ASN A 139 1.52 -23.88 6.96
CA ASN A 139 2.41 -22.83 7.46
C ASN A 139 3.87 -23.25 7.70
N GLN A 140 4.30 -24.44 7.24
CA GLN A 140 5.70 -24.84 7.30
C GLN A 140 6.53 -24.01 6.31
N LEU A 141 7.72 -23.59 6.73
CA LEU A 141 8.67 -22.94 5.83
C LEU A 141 9.60 -23.97 5.19
N LEU A 142 9.83 -23.79 3.90
CA LEU A 142 10.74 -24.63 3.12
C LEU A 142 11.84 -23.76 2.50
N GLU A 143 13.06 -24.28 2.50
CA GLU A 143 14.14 -23.71 1.71
C GLU A 143 13.98 -24.08 0.23
N GLU A 144 14.65 -23.38 -0.66
CA GLU A 144 14.54 -23.61 -2.11
C GLU A 144 14.90 -25.06 -2.50
N LYS A 145 15.92 -25.63 -1.87
CA LYS A 145 16.33 -27.02 -2.07
C LYS A 145 15.27 -28.01 -1.59
N GLU A 146 14.69 -27.76 -0.43
CA GLU A 146 13.60 -28.58 0.13
C GLU A 146 12.37 -28.51 -0.76
N TYR A 147 11.97 -27.32 -1.17
CA TYR A 147 10.87 -27.13 -2.11
C TYR A 147 11.07 -27.88 -3.42
N ALA A 148 12.27 -27.82 -4.02
CA ALA A 148 12.59 -28.55 -5.24
C ALA A 148 12.50 -30.07 -5.02
N ASN A 149 13.00 -30.60 -3.89
CA ASN A 149 12.91 -32.02 -3.55
C ASN A 149 11.45 -32.47 -3.38
N PHE A 150 10.63 -31.72 -2.65
CA PHE A 150 9.22 -32.03 -2.48
C PHE A 150 8.45 -31.92 -3.79
N ARG A 151 8.79 -30.93 -4.63
CA ARG A 151 8.19 -30.77 -5.96
C ARG A 151 8.51 -31.94 -6.88
N THR A 152 9.71 -32.51 -6.78
CA THR A 152 10.11 -33.72 -7.53
C THR A 152 9.39 -34.95 -7.00
N LYS A 153 9.19 -35.05 -5.66
CA LYS A 153 8.58 -36.23 -5.00
C LYS A 153 7.05 -36.26 -5.15
N TYR A 154 6.37 -35.11 -4.99
CA TYR A 154 4.91 -35.02 -4.91
C TYR A 154 4.27 -34.24 -6.08
N GLY A 155 5.07 -33.71 -6.98
CA GLY A 155 4.56 -32.99 -8.17
C GLY A 155 3.73 -31.76 -7.80
N SER A 156 2.46 -31.76 -8.20
CA SER A 156 1.48 -30.69 -7.94
C SER A 156 0.56 -30.93 -6.76
N ASP A 157 0.73 -32.03 -6.04
CA ASP A 157 -0.21 -32.47 -4.98
C ASP A 157 -0.12 -31.66 -3.71
N PHE A 158 0.87 -30.78 -3.58
CA PHE A 158 0.96 -29.79 -2.51
C PHE A 158 1.11 -28.39 -3.08
N LYS A 159 0.66 -27.41 -2.35
CA LYS A 159 0.75 -25.98 -2.72
C LYS A 159 1.63 -25.23 -1.74
N ALA A 160 2.69 -24.60 -2.27
CA ALA A 160 3.54 -23.71 -1.51
C ALA A 160 3.87 -22.46 -2.38
N GLY A 161 4.06 -21.33 -1.72
CA GLY A 161 4.32 -20.07 -2.41
C GLY A 161 5.27 -19.16 -1.63
N MET A 162 5.63 -18.04 -2.21
CA MET A 162 6.46 -16.99 -1.61
C MET A 162 5.77 -15.63 -1.70
N GLY A 163 6.23 -14.71 -0.84
CA GLY A 163 5.80 -13.31 -0.89
C GLY A 163 4.40 -13.07 -0.33
N ALA A 164 3.90 -11.87 -0.58
CA ALA A 164 2.60 -11.43 -0.08
C ALA A 164 1.42 -12.18 -0.71
N GLU A 165 1.60 -12.74 -1.91
CA GLU A 165 0.60 -13.55 -2.60
C GLU A 165 0.24 -14.82 -1.79
N ALA A 166 1.24 -15.57 -1.35
CA ALA A 166 1.05 -16.74 -0.51
C ALA A 166 0.40 -16.41 0.84
N ILE A 167 0.81 -15.31 1.46
CA ILE A 167 0.22 -14.84 2.71
C ILE A 167 -1.24 -14.40 2.51
N LYS A 168 -1.56 -13.78 1.37
CA LYS A 168 -2.93 -13.40 1.02
C LYS A 168 -3.84 -14.62 0.91
N GLU A 169 -3.41 -15.67 0.21
CA GLU A 169 -4.16 -16.92 0.10
C GLU A 169 -4.43 -17.53 1.48
N LEU A 170 -3.40 -17.61 2.34
CA LEU A 170 -3.57 -18.12 3.71
C LEU A 170 -4.57 -17.28 4.52
N LEU A 171 -4.59 -15.95 4.35
CA LEU A 171 -5.53 -15.07 5.04
C LEU A 171 -6.96 -15.21 4.50
N GLN A 172 -7.13 -15.51 3.20
CA GLN A 172 -8.43 -15.73 2.57
C GLN A 172 -9.09 -17.06 3.00
N GLU A 173 -8.27 -18.08 3.30
CA GLU A 173 -8.76 -19.39 3.77
C GLU A 173 -9.24 -19.37 5.23
N ILE A 174 -8.95 -18.32 6.00
CA ILE A 174 -9.30 -18.26 7.41
C ILE A 174 -10.78 -17.94 7.58
N ASP A 175 -11.49 -18.85 8.26
CA ASP A 175 -12.79 -18.59 8.85
C ASP A 175 -12.59 -17.97 10.24
N LEU A 176 -12.90 -16.67 10.35
CA LEU A 176 -12.71 -15.91 11.60
C LEU A 176 -13.62 -16.39 12.73
N GLU A 177 -14.87 -16.81 12.43
CA GLU A 177 -15.82 -17.27 13.45
C GLU A 177 -15.35 -18.59 14.04
N LYS A 178 -14.95 -19.52 13.19
CA LYS A 178 -14.40 -20.81 13.59
C LYS A 178 -13.12 -20.62 14.42
N LEU A 179 -12.20 -19.79 13.94
CA LEU A 179 -10.96 -19.47 14.66
C LEU A 179 -11.22 -18.84 16.03
N SER A 180 -12.21 -17.93 16.14
CA SER A 180 -12.59 -17.33 17.43
C SER A 180 -13.08 -18.38 18.42
N ASN A 181 -13.92 -19.33 17.98
CA ASN A 181 -14.43 -20.41 18.83
C ASN A 181 -13.32 -21.35 19.28
N GLU A 182 -12.45 -21.78 18.37
CA GLU A 182 -11.28 -22.62 18.70
C GLU A 182 -10.37 -21.94 19.74
N LEU A 183 -10.10 -20.64 19.58
CA LEU A 183 -9.28 -19.89 20.54
C LEU A 183 -9.95 -19.74 21.91
N LYS A 184 -11.28 -19.61 21.97
CA LYS A 184 -12.04 -19.56 23.24
C LYS A 184 -11.99 -20.91 23.97
N GLU A 185 -12.15 -22.00 23.25
CA GLU A 185 -12.03 -23.37 23.80
C GLU A 185 -10.61 -23.63 24.33
N GLU A 186 -9.58 -23.26 23.55
CA GLU A 186 -8.18 -23.41 23.98
C GLU A 186 -7.88 -22.54 25.22
N LEU A 187 -8.45 -21.34 25.33
CA LEU A 187 -8.33 -20.48 26.49
C LEU A 187 -8.98 -21.06 27.73
N ALA A 188 -10.12 -21.76 27.59
CA ALA A 188 -10.81 -22.41 28.71
C ALA A 188 -9.98 -23.54 29.30
N THR A 189 -9.21 -24.26 28.46
CA THR A 189 -8.37 -25.39 28.88
C THR A 189 -6.97 -25.00 29.32
N THR A 190 -6.49 -23.81 28.91
CA THR A 190 -5.11 -23.35 29.15
C THR A 190 -4.99 -22.69 30.54
N GLN A 191 -4.10 -23.23 31.38
CA GLN A 191 -3.74 -22.64 32.67
C GLN A 191 -3.02 -21.29 32.50
N GLN A 192 -2.84 -20.56 33.63
CA GLN A 192 -2.13 -19.27 33.63
C GLN A 192 -0.69 -19.40 33.11
N GLY A 193 -0.22 -18.42 32.31
CA GLY A 193 1.14 -18.40 31.77
C GLY A 193 1.25 -17.61 30.48
N GLN A 194 2.44 -17.59 29.93
CA GLN A 194 2.73 -16.86 28.68
C GLN A 194 1.87 -17.34 27.48
N LYS A 195 1.54 -18.65 27.44
CA LYS A 195 0.68 -19.20 26.39
C LYS A 195 -0.71 -18.56 26.44
N ARG A 196 -1.30 -18.42 27.62
CA ARG A 196 -2.61 -17.77 27.79
C ARG A 196 -2.59 -16.32 27.35
N VAL A 197 -1.53 -15.56 27.66
CA VAL A 197 -1.38 -14.17 27.22
C VAL A 197 -1.27 -14.06 25.69
N LYS A 198 -0.56 -14.99 25.05
CA LYS A 198 -0.46 -15.07 23.59
C LYS A 198 -1.82 -15.33 22.95
N LEU A 199 -2.57 -16.30 23.48
CA LEU A 199 -3.91 -16.65 23.00
C LEU A 199 -4.90 -15.48 23.16
N LEU A 200 -4.89 -14.79 24.30
CA LEU A 200 -5.72 -13.60 24.51
C LEU A 200 -5.44 -12.50 23.48
N LYS A 201 -4.16 -12.18 23.27
CA LYS A 201 -3.77 -11.17 22.26
C LYS A 201 -4.16 -11.58 20.83
N ARG A 202 -4.17 -12.88 20.54
CA ARG A 202 -4.60 -13.40 19.23
C ARG A 202 -6.11 -13.30 19.10
N LEU A 203 -6.86 -13.68 20.13
CA LEU A 203 -8.31 -13.58 20.17
C LEU A 203 -8.79 -12.13 20.03
N ASP A 204 -8.17 -11.19 20.73
CA ASP A 204 -8.50 -9.76 20.62
C ASP A 204 -8.44 -9.25 19.17
N VAL A 205 -7.45 -9.70 18.39
CA VAL A 205 -7.32 -9.31 16.99
C VAL A 205 -8.39 -9.95 16.12
N VAL A 206 -8.67 -11.23 16.34
CA VAL A 206 -9.71 -11.96 15.58
C VAL A 206 -11.09 -11.36 15.85
N GLU A 207 -11.41 -11.08 17.10
CA GLU A 207 -12.66 -10.42 17.47
C GLU A 207 -12.78 -8.99 16.93
N ALA A 208 -11.68 -8.23 16.91
CA ALA A 208 -11.65 -6.92 16.29
C ALA A 208 -11.95 -6.96 14.78
N PHE A 209 -11.48 -7.99 14.05
CA PHE A 209 -11.86 -8.20 12.65
C PHE A 209 -13.34 -8.53 12.51
N LEU A 210 -13.88 -9.44 13.33
CA LEU A 210 -15.30 -9.80 13.31
C LEU A 210 -16.21 -8.60 13.59
N GLN A 211 -15.93 -7.83 14.63
CA GLN A 211 -16.73 -6.66 15.04
C GLN A 211 -16.66 -5.51 14.02
N SER A 212 -15.54 -5.35 13.35
CA SER A 212 -15.34 -4.27 12.37
C SER A 212 -15.81 -4.63 10.96
N HIS A 213 -16.15 -5.89 10.70
CA HIS A 213 -16.45 -6.44 9.38
C HIS A 213 -15.33 -6.24 8.36
N ASN A 214 -14.09 -6.08 8.82
CA ASN A 214 -12.91 -6.03 7.95
C ASN A 214 -12.47 -7.45 7.64
N ARG A 215 -11.96 -7.65 6.42
CA ARG A 215 -11.40 -8.95 6.02
C ARG A 215 -9.88 -8.95 6.23
N PRO A 216 -9.30 -10.05 6.76
CA PRO A 216 -7.86 -10.13 7.02
C PRO A 216 -6.99 -9.94 5.79
N GLU A 217 -7.43 -10.41 4.62
CA GLU A 217 -6.70 -10.26 3.37
C GLU A 217 -6.52 -8.79 2.93
N TRP A 218 -7.32 -7.84 3.46
CA TRP A 218 -7.13 -6.41 3.18
C TRP A 218 -5.86 -5.82 3.81
N MET A 219 -5.17 -6.58 4.65
CA MET A 219 -3.81 -6.23 5.10
C MET A 219 -2.75 -6.43 4.01
N ILE A 220 -3.12 -7.10 2.91
CA ILE A 220 -2.31 -7.25 1.70
C ILE A 220 -2.91 -6.34 0.63
N LEU A 221 -2.08 -5.51 0.02
CA LEU A 221 -2.48 -4.49 -0.93
C LEU A 221 -2.37 -5.01 -2.36
N ASP A 222 -3.46 -4.95 -3.11
CA ASP A 222 -3.49 -5.13 -4.57
C ASP A 222 -3.45 -3.78 -5.29
N VAL A 223 -3.96 -2.75 -4.63
CA VAL A 223 -4.11 -1.39 -5.17
C VAL A 223 -3.57 -0.39 -4.15
N ILE A 224 -2.80 0.57 -4.62
CA ILE A 224 -2.27 1.65 -3.78
C ILE A 224 -3.02 2.95 -4.11
N PRO A 225 -3.60 3.64 -3.11
CA PRO A 225 -4.19 4.94 -3.33
C PRO A 225 -3.11 6.01 -3.56
N VAL A 226 -3.34 6.87 -4.54
CA VAL A 226 -2.47 8.03 -4.81
C VAL A 226 -3.16 9.27 -4.27
N ILE A 227 -2.55 9.90 -3.28
CA ILE A 227 -3.11 11.09 -2.64
C ILE A 227 -3.14 12.29 -3.60
N PRO A 228 -4.05 13.25 -3.39
CA PRO A 228 -4.22 14.42 -4.26
C PRO A 228 -2.91 15.22 -4.46
N PRO A 229 -2.69 15.81 -5.64
CA PRO A 229 -1.46 16.55 -5.95
C PRO A 229 -1.16 17.72 -5.02
N ASP A 230 -2.17 18.43 -4.55
CA ASP A 230 -1.99 19.60 -3.68
C ASP A 230 -1.52 19.24 -2.26
N ILE A 231 -1.65 17.95 -1.86
CA ILE A 231 -1.10 17.44 -0.57
C ILE A 231 0.38 17.06 -0.73
N ARG A 232 0.84 16.84 -1.98
CA ARG A 232 2.24 16.54 -2.34
C ARG A 232 2.75 17.50 -3.42
N PRO A 233 2.79 18.81 -3.13
CA PRO A 233 2.99 19.83 -4.14
C PRO A 233 4.38 19.77 -4.78
N MET A 234 4.44 20.29 -6.00
CA MET A 234 5.66 20.58 -6.73
C MET A 234 5.64 22.06 -7.08
N VAL A 235 6.56 22.84 -6.49
CA VAL A 235 6.59 24.29 -6.61
C VAL A 235 7.85 24.73 -7.35
N GLN A 236 7.70 25.59 -8.33
CA GLN A 236 8.83 26.21 -9.00
C GLN A 236 9.46 27.28 -8.09
N LEU A 237 10.76 27.16 -7.90
CA LEU A 237 11.58 28.11 -7.16
C LEU A 237 12.31 29.06 -8.13
N ASP A 238 12.83 30.15 -7.60
CA ASP A 238 13.65 31.07 -8.37
C ASP A 238 14.86 30.34 -8.97
N GLY A 239 15.24 30.72 -10.20
CA GLY A 239 16.33 30.10 -10.93
C GLY A 239 15.96 28.77 -11.61
N GLY A 240 14.67 28.50 -11.85
CA GLY A 240 14.20 27.34 -12.63
C GLY A 240 14.28 26.00 -11.91
N ARG A 241 14.60 25.99 -10.61
CA ARG A 241 14.59 24.80 -9.75
C ARG A 241 13.18 24.49 -9.25
N TYR A 242 12.93 23.23 -8.90
CA TYR A 242 11.65 22.80 -8.33
C TYR A 242 11.83 22.30 -6.91
N GLY A 243 11.01 22.79 -6.00
CA GLY A 243 10.78 22.19 -4.68
C GLY A 243 9.74 21.10 -4.82
N VAL A 244 10.11 19.86 -4.53
CA VAL A 244 9.23 18.70 -4.71
C VAL A 244 9.02 18.01 -3.36
N SER A 245 7.78 17.62 -3.08
CA SER A 245 7.49 16.78 -1.93
C SER A 245 8.16 15.40 -2.07
N ASP A 246 8.76 14.91 -1.00
CA ASP A 246 9.41 13.59 -0.95
C ASP A 246 8.48 12.44 -1.38
N LEU A 247 7.17 12.58 -1.14
CA LEU A 247 6.17 11.59 -1.57
C LEU A 247 6.14 11.37 -3.08
N ASN A 248 6.39 12.40 -3.88
CA ASN A 248 6.42 12.24 -5.34
C ASN A 248 7.55 11.32 -5.77
N ASP A 249 8.72 11.39 -5.11
CA ASP A 249 9.84 10.50 -5.40
C ASP A 249 9.55 9.06 -4.96
N LEU A 250 8.92 8.87 -3.80
CA LEU A 250 8.49 7.56 -3.32
C LEU A 250 7.43 6.92 -4.25
N TYR A 251 6.41 7.68 -4.68
CA TYR A 251 5.45 7.18 -5.68
C TYR A 251 6.10 6.84 -7.02
N ARG A 252 7.03 7.67 -7.50
CA ARG A 252 7.78 7.39 -8.73
C ARG A 252 8.54 6.06 -8.64
N ARG A 253 9.17 5.76 -7.50
CA ARG A 253 9.86 4.49 -7.26
C ARG A 253 8.89 3.31 -7.35
N VAL A 254 7.74 3.41 -6.71
CA VAL A 254 6.69 2.37 -6.77
C VAL A 254 6.24 2.15 -8.21
N ILE A 255 5.88 3.21 -8.94
CA ILE A 255 5.40 3.10 -10.33
C ILE A 255 6.48 2.49 -11.24
N ASN A 256 7.74 2.92 -11.11
CA ASN A 256 8.83 2.37 -11.90
C ASN A 256 9.05 0.87 -11.66
N ARG A 257 9.04 0.44 -10.39
CA ARG A 257 9.16 -0.99 -10.04
C ARG A 257 7.96 -1.79 -10.53
N ASN A 258 6.76 -1.25 -10.34
CA ASN A 258 5.52 -1.89 -10.80
C ASN A 258 5.49 -2.07 -12.32
N ASN A 259 5.83 -1.03 -13.08
CA ASN A 259 5.87 -1.09 -14.54
C ASN A 259 6.95 -2.05 -15.05
N ARG A 260 8.10 -2.08 -14.37
CA ARG A 260 9.17 -3.04 -14.69
C ARG A 260 8.72 -4.48 -14.42
N LEU A 261 8.09 -4.73 -13.27
CA LEU A 261 7.55 -6.05 -12.93
C LEU A 261 6.50 -6.50 -13.95
N ARG A 262 5.55 -5.62 -14.31
CA ARG A 262 4.52 -5.90 -15.32
C ARG A 262 5.15 -6.35 -16.65
N LYS A 263 6.16 -5.62 -17.14
CA LYS A 263 6.90 -5.99 -18.36
C LYS A 263 7.64 -7.33 -18.22
N LEU A 264 8.26 -7.62 -17.08
CA LEU A 264 8.94 -8.89 -16.86
C LEU A 264 7.98 -10.07 -16.88
N ILE A 265 6.78 -9.91 -16.32
CA ILE A 265 5.73 -10.93 -16.36
C ILE A 265 5.22 -11.13 -17.78
N GLU A 266 4.94 -10.05 -18.52
CA GLU A 266 4.50 -10.09 -19.93
C GLU A 266 5.53 -10.76 -20.86
N MET A 267 6.83 -10.54 -20.60
CA MET A 267 7.92 -11.17 -21.36
C MET A 267 8.25 -12.60 -20.91
N HIS A 268 7.49 -13.17 -20.00
CA HIS A 268 7.75 -14.50 -19.41
C HIS A 268 9.20 -14.68 -18.95
N SER A 269 9.75 -13.66 -18.30
CA SER A 269 11.12 -13.65 -17.80
C SER A 269 11.36 -14.76 -16.77
N PRO A 270 12.61 -15.24 -16.58
CA PRO A 270 12.94 -16.25 -15.57
C PRO A 270 12.41 -15.88 -14.18
N GLU A 271 11.89 -16.89 -13.49
CA GLU A 271 11.23 -16.70 -12.18
C GLU A 271 12.11 -15.99 -11.15
N ILE A 272 13.41 -16.25 -11.15
CA ILE A 272 14.37 -15.61 -10.24
C ILE A 272 14.42 -14.07 -10.41
N ILE A 273 14.29 -13.59 -11.65
CA ILE A 273 14.28 -12.16 -11.96
C ILE A 273 12.94 -11.54 -11.52
N VAL A 274 11.84 -12.20 -11.84
CA VAL A 274 10.49 -11.79 -11.44
C VAL A 274 10.38 -11.71 -9.91
N ARG A 275 10.87 -12.73 -9.21
CA ARG A 275 10.89 -12.82 -7.75
C ARG A 275 11.68 -11.67 -7.11
N ASN A 276 12.86 -11.36 -7.67
CA ASN A 276 13.66 -10.23 -7.19
C ASN A 276 12.96 -8.88 -7.41
N GLU A 277 12.29 -8.69 -8.55
CA GLU A 277 11.56 -7.44 -8.79
C GLU A 277 10.28 -7.34 -7.92
N LYS A 278 9.58 -8.46 -7.62
CA LYS A 278 8.51 -8.52 -6.63
C LYS A 278 9.01 -8.06 -5.24
N ARG A 279 10.20 -8.54 -4.82
CA ARG A 279 10.84 -8.11 -3.56
C ARG A 279 11.14 -6.61 -3.56
N MET A 280 11.70 -6.09 -4.66
CA MET A 280 11.98 -4.66 -4.78
C MET A 280 10.71 -3.80 -4.80
N LEU A 281 9.60 -4.30 -5.35
CA LEU A 281 8.30 -3.65 -5.29
C LEU A 281 7.78 -3.59 -3.85
N GLN A 282 7.88 -4.70 -3.11
CA GLN A 282 7.55 -4.75 -1.67
C GLN A 282 8.34 -3.69 -0.90
N GLU A 283 9.65 -3.60 -1.09
CA GLU A 283 10.52 -2.61 -0.43
C GLU A 283 10.15 -1.17 -0.80
N ALA A 284 9.79 -0.91 -2.07
CA ALA A 284 9.38 0.41 -2.52
C ALA A 284 8.04 0.87 -1.89
N VAL A 285 7.09 -0.05 -1.73
CA VAL A 285 5.81 0.23 -1.05
C VAL A 285 6.02 0.41 0.44
N ASP A 286 6.87 -0.39 1.06
CA ASP A 286 7.23 -0.24 2.48
C ASP A 286 7.80 1.16 2.75
N ALA A 287 8.69 1.64 1.89
CA ALA A 287 9.25 2.98 1.99
C ALA A 287 8.22 4.09 1.77
N LEU A 288 7.24 3.90 0.88
CA LEU A 288 6.16 4.86 0.67
C LEU A 288 5.31 5.01 1.94
N ILE A 289 5.01 3.90 2.61
CA ILE A 289 4.14 3.90 3.80
C ILE A 289 4.92 4.32 5.06
N ASP A 290 6.06 3.71 5.35
CA ASP A 290 6.88 4.00 6.53
C ASP A 290 8.38 3.79 6.23
N ASN A 291 9.03 4.81 5.69
CA ASN A 291 10.42 4.75 5.27
C ASN A 291 11.37 4.50 6.46
N GLY A 292 12.22 3.48 6.34
CA GLY A 292 13.17 3.07 7.39
C GLY A 292 12.59 2.10 8.42
N ARG A 293 11.34 1.65 8.29
CA ARG A 293 10.76 0.61 9.14
C ARG A 293 11.36 -0.77 8.88
N HIS A 294 11.70 -1.04 7.63
CA HIS A 294 12.39 -2.25 7.19
C HIS A 294 13.67 -1.89 6.44
N GLY A 295 14.80 -2.34 6.94
CA GLY A 295 16.11 -2.09 6.34
C GLY A 295 16.56 -0.62 6.38
N ARG A 296 17.42 -0.24 5.44
CA ARG A 296 17.96 1.11 5.35
C ARG A 296 16.93 2.05 4.69
N ALA A 297 16.72 3.21 5.32
CA ALA A 297 15.82 4.22 4.77
C ALA A 297 16.32 4.74 3.40
N TYR A 298 15.38 4.97 2.49
CA TYR A 298 15.68 5.71 1.26
C TYR A 298 15.97 7.18 1.58
N THR A 299 17.06 7.68 1.02
CA THR A 299 17.52 9.05 1.25
C THR A 299 17.43 9.87 -0.04
N GLY A 300 17.23 11.17 0.13
CA GLY A 300 17.33 12.16 -0.93
C GLY A 300 18.76 12.75 -1.02
N SER A 301 18.88 13.93 -1.63
CA SER A 301 20.10 14.72 -1.59
C SER A 301 20.52 15.00 -0.13
N ASN A 302 21.82 15.06 0.13
CA ASN A 302 22.40 15.26 1.46
C ASN A 302 22.12 14.14 2.48
N ASN A 303 21.88 12.90 2.03
CA ASN A 303 21.61 11.73 2.87
C ASN A 303 20.43 11.91 3.86
N ARG A 304 19.56 12.87 3.66
CA ARG A 304 18.35 13.05 4.47
C ARG A 304 17.33 11.97 4.12
N PRO A 305 16.77 11.23 5.11
CA PRO A 305 15.69 10.28 4.87
C PRO A 305 14.48 10.98 4.25
N LEU A 306 13.87 10.36 3.23
CA LEU A 306 12.66 10.86 2.60
C LEU A 306 11.47 10.72 3.56
N LYS A 307 10.61 11.74 3.64
CA LYS A 307 9.39 11.70 4.44
C LYS A 307 8.34 10.81 3.79
N SER A 308 7.93 9.77 4.50
CA SER A 308 6.89 8.82 4.09
C SER A 308 5.48 9.27 4.49
N LEU A 309 4.45 8.51 4.12
CA LEU A 309 3.06 8.76 4.53
C LEU A 309 2.91 8.71 6.06
N SER A 310 3.57 7.77 6.74
CA SER A 310 3.59 7.70 8.21
C SER A 310 4.11 8.99 8.84
N ASP A 311 5.15 9.60 8.27
CA ASP A 311 5.75 10.83 8.79
C ASP A 311 4.82 12.05 8.69
N LEU A 312 3.86 12.02 7.75
CA LEU A 312 2.81 13.04 7.67
C LEU A 312 1.76 12.92 8.78
N LEU A 313 1.61 11.75 9.37
CA LEU A 313 0.58 11.46 10.37
C LEU A 313 1.11 11.58 11.80
N LYS A 314 2.35 11.12 12.03
CA LYS A 314 2.97 11.02 13.35
C LYS A 314 3.70 12.29 13.78
N GLY A 315 3.95 12.41 15.09
CA GLY A 315 4.74 13.50 15.68
C GLY A 315 3.97 14.79 15.94
N LYS A 316 4.68 15.82 16.46
CA LYS A 316 4.10 17.11 16.86
C LYS A 316 3.49 17.89 15.68
N GLN A 317 4.11 17.78 14.50
CA GLN A 317 3.67 18.43 13.26
C GLN A 317 2.83 17.49 12.36
N GLY A 318 2.53 16.28 12.84
CA GLY A 318 1.68 15.33 12.12
C GLY A 318 0.21 15.73 12.15
N ARG A 319 -0.55 15.19 11.19
CA ARG A 319 -1.97 15.53 11.00
C ARG A 319 -2.83 15.27 12.25
N PHE A 320 -2.56 14.20 13.00
CA PHE A 320 -3.33 13.90 14.21
C PHE A 320 -3.19 14.99 15.26
N ARG A 321 -1.97 15.43 15.58
CA ARG A 321 -1.72 16.44 16.62
C ARG A 321 -1.96 17.87 16.15
N GLN A 322 -1.62 18.18 14.89
CA GLN A 322 -1.65 19.56 14.39
C GLN A 322 -2.99 19.98 13.81
N ASN A 323 -3.78 19.04 13.25
CA ASN A 323 -5.01 19.38 12.52
C ASN A 323 -6.28 18.73 13.07
N LEU A 324 -6.19 17.63 13.84
CA LEU A 324 -7.34 16.90 14.36
C LEU A 324 -7.55 17.09 15.86
N LEU A 325 -6.53 16.91 16.70
CA LEU A 325 -6.63 17.14 18.14
C LEU A 325 -6.64 18.63 18.50
N GLY A 326 -5.99 19.46 17.70
CA GLY A 326 -5.99 20.90 17.82
C GLY A 326 -5.79 21.54 16.47
N LYS A 327 -6.37 22.70 16.25
CA LYS A 327 -6.24 23.46 15.00
C LYS A 327 -5.78 24.89 15.32
N ARG A 328 -4.75 25.37 14.61
CA ARG A 328 -4.39 26.78 14.68
C ARG A 328 -5.46 27.59 13.95
N VAL A 329 -5.95 28.64 14.59
CA VAL A 329 -6.91 29.58 14.05
C VAL A 329 -6.35 30.98 14.19
N ASP A 330 -6.57 31.81 13.18
CA ASP A 330 -6.24 33.23 13.27
C ASP A 330 -7.35 33.90 14.08
N LEU A 331 -6.98 34.41 15.25
CA LEU A 331 -7.88 35.20 16.10
C LEU A 331 -7.72 36.66 15.70
N SER A 332 -8.77 37.27 15.17
CA SER A 332 -8.83 38.72 15.00
C SER A 332 -9.14 39.33 16.36
N LEU A 333 -8.18 40.07 16.93
CA LEU A 333 -8.35 40.82 18.17
C LEU A 333 -9.08 42.17 17.93
N ILE A 334 -9.43 42.48 16.71
CA ILE A 334 -10.07 43.76 16.33
C ILE A 334 -11.46 43.89 16.93
N HIS A 335 -12.12 42.78 17.23
CA HIS A 335 -13.48 42.78 17.80
C HIS A 335 -13.53 42.61 19.34
N ILE A 336 -12.38 42.59 19.98
CA ILE A 336 -12.29 42.58 21.45
C ILE A 336 -12.01 43.98 21.99
#